data_a8dd84ffd74681199b71b2e8d0624ca2
#
_entry.id   a8dd84ffd74681199b71b2e8d0624ca2
#
_cell.length_a   1.000
_cell.length_b   1.000
_cell.length_c   1.000
_cell.angle_alpha   90.00
_cell.angle_beta   90.00
_cell.angle_gamma   90.00
#
_symmetry.space_group_name_H-M   'P 1'
#
loop_
_entity.id
_entity.type
_entity.pdbx_description
1 polymer ?
#
loop_
_entity_poly.entity_id
_entity_poly.type
_entity_poly.pdbx_seq_one_letter_code
_entity_poly.pdbx_strand_id
1 'polypeptide(L)'
;MKKIYIAGFDVFEPDSIEIGKKFVKLCEEYGFIGLYPLDNVIDFNQEKNKIAQDIYKANVNLINQCDIVIANINAFRGKEADSGTIWECGYASALGKKV
;
A
#
# COMPACT_ATOMS: atom_id res chain seq x y z
N MET A 1 -2.86 18.57 -4.65
CA MET A 1 -1.67 17.86 -4.15
C MET A 1 -1.60 16.47 -4.75
N LYS A 2 -0.41 16.03 -5.10
CA LYS A 2 -0.21 14.67 -5.61
C LYS A 2 -0.37 13.64 -4.49
N LYS A 3 -0.85 12.46 -4.84
CA LYS A 3 -1.11 11.35 -3.94
C LYS A 3 -0.05 10.28 -4.11
N ILE A 4 0.48 9.80 -2.98
CA ILE A 4 1.49 8.74 -2.92
C ILE A 4 0.87 7.51 -2.29
N TYR A 5 0.84 6.39 -3.03
CA TYR A 5 0.48 5.10 -2.47
C TYR A 5 1.70 4.49 -1.80
N ILE A 6 1.55 4.10 -0.55
CA ILE A 6 2.64 3.57 0.28
C ILE A 6 2.53 2.05 0.29
N ALA A 7 3.36 1.40 -0.52
CA ALA A 7 3.38 -0.05 -0.67
C ALA A 7 4.53 -0.68 0.13
N GLY A 8 4.34 -1.91 0.58
CA GLY A 8 5.38 -2.66 1.27
C GLY A 8 4.82 -3.60 2.31
N PHE A 9 5.71 -4.41 2.89
CA PHE A 9 5.33 -5.38 3.91
C PHE A 9 5.11 -4.75 5.31
N ASP A 10 5.30 -3.47 5.44
CA ASP A 10 5.10 -2.75 6.72
C ASP A 10 3.69 -2.96 7.28
N VAL A 11 2.71 -3.22 6.40
CA VAL A 11 1.32 -3.54 6.80
C VAL A 11 1.22 -4.83 7.61
N PHE A 12 2.22 -5.71 7.53
CA PHE A 12 2.26 -6.98 8.27
C PHE A 12 3.02 -6.87 9.60
N GLU A 13 3.63 -5.73 9.89
CA GLU A 13 4.37 -5.52 11.13
C GLU A 13 3.42 -5.32 12.31
N PRO A 14 3.81 -5.72 13.54
CA PRO A 14 2.96 -5.54 14.73
C PRO A 14 2.59 -4.07 14.99
N ASP A 15 3.47 -3.14 14.62
CA ASP A 15 3.27 -1.70 14.77
C ASP A 15 2.86 -1.02 13.47
N SER A 16 2.23 -1.76 12.56
CA SER A 16 1.86 -1.31 11.22
C SER A 16 1.06 0.01 11.20
N ILE A 17 0.14 0.18 12.15
CA ILE A 17 -0.69 1.40 12.24
C ILE A 17 0.18 2.62 12.54
N GLU A 18 1.11 2.50 13.49
CA GLU A 18 2.03 3.58 13.85
C GLU A 18 3.01 3.90 12.71
N ILE A 19 3.52 2.89 12.05
CA ILE A 19 4.38 3.04 10.86
C ILE A 19 3.62 3.80 9.78
N GLY A 20 2.39 3.41 9.50
CA GLY A 20 1.54 4.06 8.51
C GLY A 20 1.31 5.54 8.81
N LYS A 21 1.01 5.86 10.07
CA LYS A 21 0.83 7.26 10.50
C LYS A 21 2.09 8.09 10.26
N LYS A 22 3.27 7.52 10.53
CA LYS A 22 4.55 8.21 10.28
C LYS A 22 4.76 8.46 8.80
N PHE A 23 4.47 7.48 7.95
CA PHE A 23 4.61 7.64 6.50
C PHE A 23 3.65 8.68 5.94
N VAL A 24 2.39 8.64 6.36
CA VAL A 24 1.37 9.62 5.91
C VAL A 24 1.77 11.02 6.35
N LYS A 25 2.22 11.18 7.58
CA LYS A 25 2.68 12.47 8.10
C LYS A 25 3.88 12.98 7.33
N LEU A 26 4.84 12.10 7.02
CA LEU A 26 6.02 12.46 6.25
C LEU A 26 5.63 12.94 4.85
N CYS A 27 4.69 12.28 4.21
CA CYS A 27 4.16 12.72 2.92
C CYS A 27 3.58 14.14 3.02
N GLU A 28 2.79 14.41 4.06
CA GLU A 28 2.18 15.72 4.29
C GLU A 28 3.25 16.81 4.48
N GLU A 29 4.32 16.52 5.19
CA GLU A 29 5.43 17.44 5.41
C GLU A 29 6.11 17.87 4.10
N TYR A 30 6.07 17.01 3.08
CA TYR A 30 6.63 17.32 1.76
C TYR A 30 5.57 17.75 0.73
N GLY A 31 4.36 18.02 1.18
CA GLY A 31 3.29 18.53 0.30
C GLY A 31 2.53 17.47 -0.48
N PHE A 32 2.53 16.22 0.00
CA PHE A 32 1.82 15.11 -0.65
C PHE A 32 0.73 14.55 0.25
N ILE A 33 -0.21 13.82 -0.37
CA ILE A 33 -1.21 13.04 0.36
C ILE A 33 -0.75 11.59 0.36
N GLY A 34 -0.51 11.02 1.54
CA GLY A 34 -0.14 9.60 1.68
C GLY A 34 -1.39 8.72 1.71
N LEU A 35 -1.39 7.66 0.91
CA LEU A 35 -2.44 6.64 0.89
C LEU A 35 -1.85 5.33 1.41
N TYR A 36 -2.30 4.92 2.59
CA TYR A 36 -1.77 3.71 3.24
C TYR A 36 -2.84 2.62 3.28
N PRO A 37 -2.51 1.36 2.90
CA PRO A 37 -3.52 0.29 2.76
C PRO A 37 -4.34 0.02 4.02
N LEU A 38 -3.77 0.17 5.22
CA LEU A 38 -4.49 -0.08 6.47
C LEU A 38 -5.52 1.00 6.81
N ASP A 39 -5.55 2.10 6.06
CA ASP A 39 -6.57 3.13 6.24
C ASP A 39 -7.89 2.73 5.56
N ASN A 40 -7.89 1.66 4.78
CA ASN A 40 -9.10 1.12 4.17
C ASN A 40 -10.00 0.46 5.22
N VAL A 41 -11.31 0.62 5.05
CA VAL A 41 -12.30 -0.04 5.92
C VAL A 41 -12.66 -1.40 5.29
N ILE A 42 -12.33 -2.48 6.01
CA ILE A 42 -12.58 -3.85 5.56
C ILE A 42 -13.44 -4.56 6.61
N ASP A 43 -14.49 -5.26 6.17
CA ASP A 43 -15.29 -6.12 7.04
C ASP A 43 -14.58 -7.47 7.19
N PHE A 44 -14.04 -7.75 8.37
CA PHE A 44 -13.33 -9.00 8.66
C PHE A 44 -14.26 -10.13 9.14
N ASN A 45 -15.57 -9.87 9.24
CA ASN A 45 -16.58 -10.86 9.62
C ASN A 45 -17.16 -11.59 8.40
N GLN A 46 -16.28 -12.04 7.51
CA GLN A 46 -16.63 -12.72 6.26
C GLN A 46 -15.70 -13.90 6.03
N GLU A 47 -16.00 -14.71 5.03
CA GLU A 47 -15.11 -15.79 4.63
C GLU A 47 -13.77 -15.21 4.11
N LYS A 48 -12.68 -15.98 4.29
CA LYS A 48 -11.31 -15.53 3.98
C LYS A 48 -11.13 -15.07 2.53
N ASN A 49 -11.73 -15.78 1.58
CA ASN A 49 -11.63 -15.41 0.17
C ASN A 49 -12.26 -14.06 -0.12
N LYS A 50 -13.38 -13.76 0.52
CA LYS A 50 -14.07 -12.48 0.38
C LYS A 50 -13.24 -11.34 0.99
N ILE A 51 -12.65 -11.57 2.16
CA ILE A 51 -11.76 -10.61 2.81
C ILE A 51 -10.58 -10.29 1.89
N ALA A 52 -9.93 -11.32 1.35
CA ALA A 52 -8.81 -11.15 0.44
C ALA A 52 -9.19 -10.35 -0.82
N GLN A 53 -10.35 -10.63 -1.40
CA GLN A 53 -10.87 -9.87 -2.54
C GLN A 53 -11.13 -8.42 -2.20
N ASP A 54 -11.71 -8.15 -1.03
CA ASP A 54 -12.01 -6.79 -0.59
C ASP A 54 -10.73 -5.98 -0.37
N ILE A 55 -9.71 -6.60 0.24
CA ILE A 55 -8.39 -5.98 0.43
C ILE A 55 -7.77 -5.66 -0.94
N TYR A 56 -7.78 -6.62 -1.84
CA TYR A 56 -7.25 -6.45 -3.20
C TYR A 56 -7.94 -5.27 -3.91
N LYS A 57 -9.26 -5.25 -3.91
CA LYS A 57 -10.04 -4.19 -4.56
C LYS A 57 -9.77 -2.83 -3.95
N ALA A 58 -9.68 -2.75 -2.62
CA ALA A 58 -9.40 -1.51 -1.91
C ALA A 58 -8.01 -0.98 -2.25
N ASN A 59 -6.99 -1.86 -2.29
CA ASN A 59 -5.63 -1.47 -2.64
C ASN A 59 -5.51 -1.03 -4.10
N VAL A 60 -6.14 -1.75 -5.01
CA VAL A 60 -6.18 -1.38 -6.44
C VAL A 60 -6.84 -0.01 -6.61
N ASN A 61 -7.92 0.25 -5.88
CA ASN A 61 -8.59 1.55 -5.92
C ASN A 61 -7.66 2.69 -5.45
N LEU A 62 -6.88 2.46 -4.40
CA LEU A 62 -5.90 3.46 -3.94
C LEU A 62 -4.81 3.70 -4.99
N ILE A 63 -4.31 2.63 -5.61
CA ILE A 63 -3.31 2.76 -6.68
C ILE A 63 -3.87 3.53 -7.87
N ASN A 64 -5.12 3.27 -8.25
CA ASN A 64 -5.77 4.00 -9.33
C ASN A 64 -5.87 5.50 -9.04
N GLN A 65 -6.04 5.87 -7.79
CA GLN A 65 -6.14 7.26 -7.35
C GLN A 65 -4.78 7.95 -7.23
N CYS A 66 -3.70 7.21 -7.03
CA CYS A 66 -2.39 7.79 -6.75
C CYS A 66 -1.72 8.33 -8.02
N ASP A 67 -0.74 9.19 -7.80
CA ASP A 67 0.16 9.70 -8.84
C ASP A 67 1.51 8.99 -8.78
N ILE A 68 1.91 8.59 -7.58
CA ILE A 68 3.23 8.04 -7.27
C ILE A 68 3.06 6.84 -6.36
N VAL A 69 3.89 5.82 -6.56
CA VAL A 69 4.03 4.70 -5.62
C VAL A 69 5.42 4.74 -5.01
N ILE A 70 5.49 4.67 -3.69
CA ILE A 70 6.73 4.43 -2.95
C ILE A 70 6.61 3.03 -2.35
N ALA A 71 7.58 2.17 -2.62
CA ALA A 71 7.50 0.77 -2.21
C ALA A 71 8.73 0.35 -1.38
N ASN A 72 8.48 -0.34 -0.28
CA ASN A 72 9.51 -1.01 0.49
C ASN A 72 9.72 -2.41 -0.09
N ILE A 73 10.80 -2.60 -0.82
CA ILE A 73 11.13 -3.86 -1.48
C ILE A 73 12.25 -4.62 -0.77
N ASN A 74 12.50 -4.34 0.48
CA ASN A 74 13.43 -5.11 1.29
C ASN A 74 12.93 -6.56 1.41
N ALA A 75 13.87 -7.48 1.69
CA ALA A 75 13.56 -8.90 1.86
C ALA A 75 12.47 -9.10 2.93
N PHE A 76 11.51 -9.97 2.64
CA PHE A 76 10.38 -10.26 3.51
C PHE A 76 10.12 -11.76 3.55
N ARG A 77 10.16 -12.35 4.75
CA ARG A 77 9.95 -13.80 4.95
C ARG A 77 10.87 -14.66 4.07
N GLY A 78 12.15 -14.26 3.94
CA GLY A 78 13.12 -14.96 3.11
C GLY A 78 14.04 -13.96 2.42
N LYS A 79 14.48 -14.29 1.23
CA LYS A 79 15.45 -13.47 0.46
C LYS A 79 14.77 -12.48 -0.50
N GLU A 80 13.50 -12.69 -0.80
CA GLU A 80 12.77 -11.94 -1.80
C GLU A 80 11.92 -10.85 -1.16
N ALA A 81 11.62 -9.81 -1.93
CA ALA A 81 10.64 -8.82 -1.55
C ALA A 81 9.25 -9.44 -1.45
N ASP A 82 8.33 -8.80 -0.75
CA ASP A 82 6.93 -9.23 -0.69
C ASP A 82 6.32 -9.24 -2.10
N SER A 83 5.76 -10.39 -2.50
CA SER A 83 5.21 -10.57 -3.84
C SER A 83 4.05 -9.62 -4.17
N GLY A 84 3.20 -9.34 -3.19
CA GLY A 84 2.09 -8.40 -3.36
C GLY A 84 2.59 -6.98 -3.65
N THR A 85 3.65 -6.56 -2.97
CA THR A 85 4.28 -5.26 -3.19
C THR A 85 4.85 -5.16 -4.61
N ILE A 86 5.52 -6.21 -5.07
CA ILE A 86 6.08 -6.24 -6.44
C ILE A 86 4.95 -6.18 -7.48
N TRP A 87 3.86 -6.91 -7.25
CA TRP A 87 2.69 -6.86 -8.12
C TRP A 87 2.13 -5.43 -8.20
N GLU A 88 2.00 -4.75 -7.07
CA GLU A 88 1.49 -3.38 -7.01
C GLU A 88 2.38 -2.40 -7.76
N CYS A 89 3.71 -2.56 -7.65
CA CYS A 89 4.67 -1.76 -8.41
C CYS A 89 4.48 -1.96 -9.92
N GLY A 90 4.34 -3.21 -10.36
CA GLY A 90 4.12 -3.55 -11.77
C GLY A 90 2.81 -3.00 -12.29
N TYR A 91 1.73 -3.13 -11.52
CA TYR A 91 0.42 -2.61 -11.88
C TYR A 91 0.47 -1.09 -12.04
N ALA A 92 1.03 -0.39 -11.06
CA ALA A 92 1.15 1.07 -11.10
C ALA A 92 2.00 1.54 -12.28
N SER A 93 3.11 0.85 -12.54
CA SER A 93 3.97 1.16 -13.67
C SER A 93 3.24 1.00 -15.00
N ALA A 94 2.44 -0.05 -15.15
CA ALA A 94 1.65 -0.29 -16.36
C ALA A 94 0.61 0.82 -16.60
N LEU A 95 0.13 1.45 -15.53
CA LEU A 95 -0.81 2.59 -15.60
C LEU A 95 -0.10 3.93 -15.86
N GLY A 96 1.22 3.93 -15.99
CA GLY A 96 1.99 5.15 -16.18
C GLY A 96 2.24 5.97 -14.92
N LYS A 97 2.00 5.37 -13.74
CA LYS A 97 2.33 6.02 -12.46
C LYS A 97 3.83 6.01 -12.24
N LYS A 98 4.34 6.96 -11.49
CA LYS A 98 5.75 6.97 -11.09
C LYS A 98 5.94 5.99 -9.93
N VAL A 99 6.90 5.11 -10.05
CA VAL A 99 7.19 4.10 -9.02
C VAL A 99 8.63 4.26 -8.54
#